data_c932eeb78f94174131e2cc3154a87911
#
_entry.id   c932eeb78f94174131e2cc3154a87911
#
_cell.length_a   1.000
_cell.length_b   1.000
_cell.length_c   1.000
_cell.angle_alpha   90.00
_cell.angle_beta   90.00
_cell.angle_gamma   90.00
#
_symmetry.space_group_name_H-M   'P 1'
#
loop_
_entity.id
_entity.type
_entity.pdbx_description
1 polymer ?
#
loop_
_entity_poly.entity_id
_entity_poly.type
_entity_poly.pdbx_seq_one_letter_code
_entity_poly.pdbx_strand_id
1 'polypeptide(L)'
;LRRFGIDASVVAFELSVVSLLRLARRELPYKDVPTLPGVFIDLALVVDEDMTYEQVAQRIRSAGGKLLADLRLFDVYRDPVRVGVHKKSMAFSLEYRAADRTLTSAEVEKAHGKLVTKVMKSTGGEVRS
;
A
#
# COMPACT_ATOMS: atom_id res chain seq x y z
N LEU A 1 -9.98 6.20 -33.63
CA LEU A 1 -10.69 5.12 -32.92
C LEU A 1 -12.14 4.97 -33.37
N ARG A 2 -12.88 6.08 -33.64
CA ARG A 2 -14.26 6.06 -34.18
C ARG A 2 -14.40 5.22 -35.46
N ARG A 3 -13.36 5.16 -36.33
CA ARG A 3 -13.34 4.34 -37.55
C ARG A 3 -13.45 2.84 -37.27
N PHE A 4 -13.15 2.40 -36.03
CA PHE A 4 -13.24 1.01 -35.57
C PHE A 4 -14.40 0.78 -34.60
N GLY A 5 -15.32 1.74 -34.46
CA GLY A 5 -16.44 1.63 -33.54
C GLY A 5 -16.05 1.67 -32.05
N ILE A 6 -14.87 2.21 -31.72
CA ILE A 6 -14.40 2.30 -30.34
C ILE A 6 -14.65 3.70 -29.83
N ASP A 7 -15.56 3.80 -28.86
CA ASP A 7 -15.99 5.04 -28.20
C ASP A 7 -15.41 5.21 -26.79
N ALA A 8 -14.25 4.63 -26.55
CA ALA A 8 -13.53 4.70 -25.28
C ALA A 8 -12.11 5.28 -25.46
N SER A 9 -11.54 5.79 -24.37
CA SER A 9 -10.10 6.13 -24.33
C SER A 9 -9.29 4.84 -24.39
N VAL A 10 -8.38 4.75 -25.36
CA VAL A 10 -7.52 3.58 -25.55
C VAL A 10 -6.08 3.98 -25.48
N VAL A 11 -5.30 3.23 -24.72
CA VAL A 11 -3.83 3.31 -24.69
C VAL A 11 -3.30 2.02 -25.33
N ALA A 12 -2.41 2.16 -26.29
CA ALA A 12 -1.74 1.03 -26.92
C ALA A 12 -0.23 1.17 -26.72
N PHE A 13 0.46 0.04 -26.56
CA PHE A 13 1.92 0.01 -26.49
C PHE A 13 2.45 -1.24 -27.21
N GLU A 14 3.68 -1.13 -27.66
CA GLU A 14 4.45 -2.23 -28.27
C GLU A 14 5.76 -2.38 -27.50
N LEU A 15 6.13 -3.61 -27.16
CA LEU A 15 7.34 -3.93 -26.42
C LEU A 15 8.16 -4.99 -27.16
N SER A 16 9.47 -4.75 -27.27
CA SER A 16 10.41 -5.74 -27.77
C SER A 16 10.68 -6.81 -26.71
N VAL A 17 10.24 -8.04 -26.94
CA VAL A 17 10.49 -9.19 -26.03
C VAL A 17 11.99 -9.42 -25.86
N VAL A 18 12.80 -9.24 -26.88
CA VAL A 18 14.26 -9.39 -26.81
C VAL A 18 14.85 -8.37 -25.83
N SER A 19 14.39 -7.13 -25.88
CA SER A 19 14.84 -6.08 -24.95
C SER A 19 14.38 -6.37 -23.51
N LEU A 20 13.16 -6.86 -23.33
CA LEU A 20 12.67 -7.28 -22.02
C LEU A 20 13.50 -8.42 -21.42
N LEU A 21 13.82 -9.44 -22.21
CA LEU A 21 14.65 -10.57 -21.77
C LEU A 21 16.08 -10.16 -21.39
N ARG A 22 16.64 -9.15 -22.07
CA ARG A 22 17.97 -8.60 -21.71
C ARG A 22 17.97 -7.86 -20.40
N LEU A 23 16.85 -7.19 -20.07
CA LEU A 23 16.68 -6.41 -18.84
C LEU A 23 16.10 -7.25 -17.69
N ALA A 24 15.56 -8.42 -17.98
CA ALA A 24 14.99 -9.31 -16.97
C ALA A 24 16.08 -9.79 -16.01
N ARG A 25 15.81 -9.64 -14.70
CA ARG A 25 16.65 -10.25 -13.67
C ARG A 25 16.44 -11.76 -13.72
N ARG A 26 17.50 -12.50 -13.95
CA ARG A 26 17.46 -13.98 -14.04
C ARG A 26 17.39 -14.64 -12.66
N GLU A 27 17.83 -13.94 -11.62
CA GLU A 27 17.85 -14.46 -10.25
C GLU A 27 17.01 -13.57 -9.35
N LEU A 28 16.04 -14.17 -8.68
CA LEU A 28 15.32 -13.54 -7.58
C LEU A 28 16.07 -13.91 -6.30
N PRO A 29 16.42 -12.93 -5.44
CA PRO A 29 17.03 -13.26 -4.17
C PRO A 29 16.07 -14.13 -3.36
N TYR A 30 16.57 -15.25 -2.88
CA TYR A 30 15.82 -16.11 -1.96
C TYR A 30 15.50 -15.32 -0.69
N LYS A 31 14.22 -15.34 -0.29
CA LYS A 31 13.78 -14.85 1.01
C LYS A 31 13.34 -16.05 1.83
N ASP A 32 13.90 -16.19 3.01
CA ASP A 32 13.46 -17.21 3.95
C ASP A 32 11.95 -17.11 4.19
N VAL A 33 11.29 -18.26 4.18
CA VAL A 33 9.88 -18.33 4.54
C VAL A 33 9.76 -18.03 6.03
N PRO A 34 8.99 -16.99 6.41
CA PRO A 34 8.83 -16.68 7.82
C PRO A 34 8.21 -17.85 8.57
N THR A 35 8.87 -18.30 9.65
CA THR A 35 8.41 -19.41 10.49
C THR A 35 7.43 -18.95 11.58
N LEU A 36 7.45 -17.68 11.93
CA LEU A 36 6.59 -17.09 12.95
C LEU A 36 5.36 -16.42 12.31
N PRO A 37 4.16 -16.56 12.93
CA PRO A 37 2.95 -15.96 12.39
C PRO A 37 3.01 -14.43 12.44
N GLY A 38 2.49 -13.78 11.39
CA GLY A 38 2.26 -12.34 11.35
C GLY A 38 0.86 -11.99 11.88
N VAL A 39 0.71 -10.77 12.40
CA VAL A 39 -0.58 -10.19 12.77
C VAL A 39 -0.96 -9.16 11.71
N PHE A 40 -2.16 -9.28 11.16
CA PHE A 40 -2.66 -8.39 10.12
C PHE A 40 -3.63 -7.38 10.72
N ILE A 41 -3.45 -6.10 10.38
CA ILE A 41 -4.38 -5.02 10.74
C ILE A 41 -4.64 -4.20 9.49
N ASP A 42 -5.91 -3.93 9.23
CA ASP A 42 -6.31 -3.07 8.13
C ASP A 42 -6.33 -1.61 8.56
N LEU A 43 -5.89 -0.73 7.67
CA LEU A 43 -5.84 0.71 7.85
C LEU A 43 -6.44 1.41 6.64
N ALA A 44 -7.56 2.10 6.82
CA ALA A 44 -8.13 2.95 5.80
C ALA A 44 -7.76 4.42 6.07
N LEU A 45 -7.08 5.04 5.10
CA LEU A 45 -6.64 6.44 5.16
C LEU A 45 -7.36 7.27 4.12
N VAL A 46 -8.01 8.35 4.55
CA VAL A 46 -8.54 9.39 3.65
C VAL A 46 -7.42 10.38 3.39
N VAL A 47 -7.06 10.53 2.13
CA VAL A 47 -5.99 11.43 1.66
C VAL A 47 -6.48 12.26 0.46
N ASP A 48 -5.75 13.30 0.10
CA ASP A 48 -6.04 14.10 -1.07
C ASP A 48 -5.91 13.26 -2.36
N GLU A 49 -6.74 13.56 -3.37
CA GLU A 49 -6.84 12.78 -4.61
C GLU A 49 -5.53 12.71 -5.39
N ASP A 50 -4.70 13.74 -5.31
CA ASP A 50 -3.40 13.83 -6.00
C ASP A 50 -2.30 12.99 -5.31
N MET A 51 -2.51 12.59 -4.05
CA MET A 51 -1.52 11.79 -3.32
C MET A 51 -1.41 10.39 -3.90
N THR A 52 -0.23 10.03 -4.39
CA THR A 52 0.00 8.72 -5.02
C THR A 52 0.11 7.59 -3.98
N TYR A 53 -0.13 6.34 -4.43
CA TYR A 53 0.12 5.15 -3.61
C TYR A 53 1.54 5.14 -3.04
N GLU A 54 2.55 5.40 -3.87
CA GLU A 54 3.94 5.34 -3.46
C GLU A 54 4.26 6.35 -2.35
N GLN A 55 3.71 7.55 -2.42
CA GLN A 55 3.87 8.57 -1.39
C GLN A 55 3.27 8.14 -0.05
N VAL A 56 2.08 7.54 -0.06
CA VAL A 56 1.43 7.03 1.17
C VAL A 56 2.17 5.80 1.70
N ALA A 57 2.50 4.85 0.83
CA ALA A 57 3.21 3.63 1.19
C ALA A 57 4.58 3.91 1.81
N GLN A 58 5.32 4.87 1.26
CA GLN A 58 6.61 5.29 1.81
C GLN A 58 6.48 5.86 3.24
N ARG A 59 5.44 6.68 3.49
CA ARG A 59 5.17 7.22 4.83
C ARG A 59 4.79 6.12 5.82
N ILE A 60 3.95 5.16 5.39
CA ILE A 60 3.57 4.01 6.21
C ILE A 60 4.82 3.17 6.54
N ARG A 61 5.64 2.82 5.56
CA ARG A 61 6.89 2.05 5.78
C ARG A 61 7.84 2.78 6.73
N SER A 62 8.01 4.08 6.55
CA SER A 62 8.87 4.90 7.43
C SER A 62 8.34 4.98 8.88
N ALA A 63 7.01 5.00 9.05
CA ALA A 63 6.37 5.06 10.36
C ALA A 63 6.33 3.70 11.07
N GLY A 64 6.25 2.60 10.31
CA GLY A 64 6.03 1.23 10.83
C GLY A 64 7.24 0.63 11.55
N GLY A 65 8.45 1.12 11.24
CA GLY A 65 9.68 0.65 11.89
C GLY A 65 9.94 -0.84 11.64
N LYS A 66 10.63 -1.49 12.59
CA LYS A 66 11.09 -2.88 12.44
C LYS A 66 10.00 -3.94 12.53
N LEU A 67 8.85 -3.60 13.11
CA LEU A 67 7.75 -4.55 13.31
C LEU A 67 6.81 -4.62 12.10
N LEU A 68 6.80 -3.63 11.22
CA LEU A 68 6.03 -3.67 9.98
C LEU A 68 6.78 -4.52 8.95
N ALA A 69 6.31 -5.74 8.74
CA ALA A 69 6.93 -6.71 7.83
C ALA A 69 6.48 -6.52 6.38
N ASP A 70 5.19 -6.22 6.18
CA ASP A 70 4.63 -5.99 4.84
C ASP A 70 3.48 -4.98 4.87
N LEU A 71 3.20 -4.44 3.70
CA LEU A 71 2.16 -3.45 3.44
C LEU A 71 1.55 -3.74 2.08
N ARG A 72 0.24 -3.94 2.03
CA ARG A 72 -0.51 -4.18 0.80
C ARG A 72 -1.71 -3.25 0.69
N LEU A 73 -1.81 -2.50 -0.41
CA LEU A 73 -3.03 -1.78 -0.78
C LEU A 73 -4.03 -2.80 -1.36
N PHE A 74 -5.26 -2.81 -0.87
CA PHE A 74 -6.29 -3.72 -1.38
C PHE A 74 -7.54 -3.01 -1.90
N ASP A 75 -7.75 -1.72 -1.52
CA ASP A 75 -8.88 -0.95 -2.05
C ASP A 75 -8.57 0.54 -2.15
N VAL A 76 -9.19 1.21 -3.14
CA VAL A 76 -9.18 2.67 -3.30
C VAL A 76 -10.59 3.14 -3.59
N TYR A 77 -11.22 3.75 -2.60
CA TYR A 77 -12.61 4.20 -2.65
C TYR A 77 -12.72 5.71 -2.82
N ARG A 78 -13.61 6.12 -3.71
CA ARG A 78 -13.90 7.53 -4.03
C ARG A 78 -15.38 7.78 -3.91
N ASP A 79 -15.76 8.70 -3.07
CA ASP A 79 -17.16 9.12 -2.92
C ASP A 79 -17.16 10.54 -2.35
N PRO A 80 -17.58 11.55 -3.11
CA PRO A 80 -17.58 12.94 -2.65
C PRO A 80 -18.40 13.20 -1.39
N VAL A 81 -19.43 12.38 -1.15
CA VAL A 81 -20.32 12.53 0.02
C VAL A 81 -19.69 11.88 1.27
N ARG A 82 -19.09 10.69 1.12
CA ARG A 82 -18.59 9.89 2.24
C ARG A 82 -17.12 10.11 2.57
N VAL A 83 -16.32 10.49 1.57
CA VAL A 83 -14.88 10.67 1.69
C VAL A 83 -14.48 12.14 1.60
N GLY A 84 -15.31 12.93 0.90
CA GLY A 84 -15.06 14.34 0.63
C GLY A 84 -14.68 14.62 -0.82
N VAL A 85 -14.93 15.88 -1.24
CA VAL A 85 -14.55 16.35 -2.58
C VAL A 85 -13.02 16.42 -2.67
N HIS A 86 -12.45 15.96 -3.77
CA HIS A 86 -11.00 15.89 -4.02
C HIS A 86 -10.23 15.01 -3.03
N LYS A 87 -10.91 14.03 -2.42
CA LYS A 87 -10.30 13.04 -1.52
C LYS A 87 -10.57 11.62 -1.98
N LYS A 88 -9.70 10.70 -1.55
CA LYS A 88 -9.89 9.25 -1.70
C LYS A 88 -9.52 8.53 -0.42
N SER A 89 -10.18 7.41 -0.16
CA SER A 89 -9.83 6.47 0.90
C SER A 89 -8.98 5.36 0.31
N MET A 90 -7.80 5.15 0.86
CA MET A 90 -6.90 4.06 0.51
C MET A 90 -6.86 3.05 1.66
N ALA A 91 -7.24 1.80 1.38
CA ALA A 91 -7.28 0.73 2.38
C ALA A 91 -6.05 -0.18 2.23
N PHE A 92 -5.31 -0.28 3.31
CA PHE A 92 -4.08 -1.06 3.40
C PHE A 92 -4.23 -2.19 4.39
N SER A 93 -3.71 -3.37 4.07
CA SER A 93 -3.46 -4.44 5.03
C SER A 93 -2.00 -4.38 5.45
N LEU A 94 -1.77 -4.26 6.75
CA LEU A 94 -0.47 -4.11 7.39
C LEU A 94 -0.13 -5.40 8.12
N GLU A 95 1.00 -6.03 7.75
CA GLU A 95 1.50 -7.20 8.44
C GLU A 95 2.54 -6.81 9.49
N TYR A 96 2.28 -7.14 10.75
CA TYR A 96 3.22 -6.97 11.85
C TYR A 96 3.86 -8.31 12.21
N ARG A 97 5.18 -8.34 12.27
CA ARG A 97 5.95 -9.54 12.60
C ARG A 97 7.27 -9.16 13.28
N ALA A 98 7.67 -9.93 14.28
CA ALA A 98 9.03 -9.91 14.80
C ALA A 98 9.84 -11.06 14.19
N ALA A 99 11.16 -10.90 14.09
CA ALA A 99 12.04 -11.92 13.51
C ALA A 99 12.33 -13.07 14.49
N ASP A 100 12.21 -12.81 15.78
CA ASP A 100 12.70 -13.66 16.87
C ASP A 100 11.59 -14.26 17.75
N ARG A 101 10.37 -13.74 17.68
CA ARG A 101 9.25 -14.19 18.53
C ARG A 101 7.88 -13.84 17.95
N THR A 102 6.84 -14.44 18.49
CA THR A 102 5.45 -14.06 18.21
C THR A 102 5.15 -12.73 18.93
N LEU A 103 4.46 -11.82 18.26
CA LEU A 103 4.02 -10.55 18.84
C LEU A 103 2.75 -10.75 19.68
N THR A 104 2.67 -10.05 20.79
CA THR A 104 1.45 -9.95 21.59
C THR A 104 0.50 -8.89 20.99
N SER A 105 -0.82 -9.02 21.24
CA SER A 105 -1.81 -8.03 20.77
C SER A 105 -1.48 -6.61 21.27
N ALA A 106 -1.07 -6.47 22.52
CA ALA A 106 -0.71 -5.18 23.10
C ALA A 106 0.49 -4.52 22.40
N GLU A 107 1.49 -5.31 21.98
CA GLU A 107 2.65 -4.80 21.22
C GLU A 107 2.24 -4.32 19.85
N VAL A 108 1.38 -5.09 19.16
CA VAL A 108 0.87 -4.75 17.83
C VAL A 108 0.00 -3.49 17.90
N GLU A 109 -0.93 -3.41 18.83
CA GLU A 109 -1.78 -2.23 19.04
C GLU A 109 -0.95 -0.96 19.31
N LYS A 110 0.06 -1.08 20.17
CA LYS A 110 0.98 0.03 20.45
C LYS A 110 1.79 0.46 19.22
N ALA A 111 2.28 -0.50 18.44
CA ALA A 111 3.04 -0.22 17.22
C ALA A 111 2.13 0.42 16.17
N HIS A 112 0.93 -0.13 15.97
CA HIS A 112 -0.07 0.37 15.05
C HIS A 112 -0.53 1.80 15.42
N GLY A 113 -0.87 2.07 16.67
CA GLY A 113 -1.27 3.40 17.13
C GLY A 113 -0.19 4.47 16.89
N LYS A 114 1.09 4.13 17.11
CA LYS A 114 2.22 5.01 16.78
C LYS A 114 2.36 5.25 15.28
N LEU A 115 2.20 4.20 14.47
CA LEU A 115 2.24 4.29 13.02
C LEU A 115 1.12 5.21 12.53
N VAL A 116 -0.12 4.98 12.92
CA VAL A 116 -1.28 5.78 12.55
C VAL A 116 -1.06 7.26 12.86
N THR A 117 -0.64 7.57 14.10
CA THR A 117 -0.36 8.97 14.51
C THR A 117 0.68 9.65 13.62
N LYS A 118 1.76 8.94 13.26
CA LYS A 118 2.82 9.48 12.41
C LYS A 118 2.35 9.67 10.96
N VAL A 119 1.60 8.68 10.43
CA VAL A 119 1.10 8.72 9.07
C VAL A 119 0.09 9.86 8.91
N MET A 120 -0.87 10.01 9.81
CA MET A 120 -1.82 11.13 9.80
C MET A 120 -1.11 12.48 9.78
N LYS A 121 -0.09 12.67 10.64
CA LYS A 121 0.71 13.92 10.67
C LYS A 121 1.47 14.17 9.38
N SER A 122 1.98 13.13 8.74
CA SER A 122 2.82 13.29 7.53
C SER A 122 2.02 13.37 6.23
N THR A 123 0.81 12.80 6.20
CA THR A 123 -0.08 12.82 5.03
C THR A 123 -1.10 13.97 5.08
N GLY A 124 -1.36 14.53 6.27
CA GLY A 124 -2.53 15.38 6.51
C GLY A 124 -3.86 14.63 6.41
N GLY A 125 -3.81 13.30 6.29
CA GLY A 125 -4.98 12.46 6.12
C GLY A 125 -5.64 12.07 7.44
N GLU A 126 -6.81 11.45 7.32
CA GLU A 126 -7.63 10.98 8.44
C GLU A 126 -7.86 9.47 8.31
N VAL A 127 -7.92 8.79 9.47
CA VAL A 127 -8.29 7.36 9.49
C VAL A 127 -9.81 7.26 9.35
N ARG A 128 -10.23 6.41 8.42
CA ARG A 128 -11.64 6.05 8.28
C ARG A 128 -11.93 4.81 9.11
N SER A 129 -12.82 4.98 10.07
CA SER A 129 -13.41 3.87 10.85
C SER A 129 -14.59 3.23 10.12
#